data_6f1bd986d855ef468a9985f0265dde96
#
_entry.id   6f1bd986d855ef468a9985f0265dde96
#
_cell.length_a   1.000
_cell.length_b   1.000
_cell.length_c   1.000
_cell.angle_alpha   90.00
_cell.angle_beta   90.00
_cell.angle_gamma   90.00
#
_symmetry.space_group_name_H-M   'P 1'
#
loop_
_entity.id
_entity.type
_entity.pdbx_description
1 polymer ?
#
loop_
_entity_poly.entity_id
_entity_poly.type
_entity_poly.pdbx_seq_one_letter_code
_entity_poly.pdbx_strand_id
1 'polypeptide(L)'
;FDLTQLRNISSPTTFSNTAYYSGFGNAHNIFINEDTGFAYAVGTSTCGGGLHIVDISTPSIPSKSACVSDPNTGRNGTGYSHDVQCVVYDGPDSAYVGKEICFGSNETNVWIADLSTKSEDSTGAKTIGLGSYDNYYTHQGWLTEDHKYFIVNDELDENSNAYNNTRTLIWNVEDLSNPVVETTYLGPTPSIDHNNYIIGDKVYMSHYTSGLRVLDI
;
A
#
# COMPACT_ATOMS: atom_id res chain seq x y z
N PHE A 1 -9.86 -11.00 -16.24
CA PHE A 1 -9.52 -11.62 -17.55
C PHE A 1 -8.61 -12.81 -17.34
N ASP A 2 -8.75 -13.84 -18.17
CA ASP A 2 -7.79 -14.95 -18.21
C ASP A 2 -6.61 -14.58 -19.12
N LEU A 3 -5.51 -14.19 -18.50
CA LEU A 3 -4.29 -13.75 -19.21
C LEU A 3 -3.54 -14.90 -19.90
N THR A 4 -3.86 -16.16 -19.61
CA THR A 4 -3.22 -17.29 -20.31
C THR A 4 -3.56 -17.31 -21.80
N GLN A 5 -4.69 -16.71 -22.18
CA GLN A 5 -5.11 -16.54 -23.57
C GLN A 5 -4.13 -15.68 -24.39
N LEU A 6 -3.38 -14.78 -23.72
CA LEU A 6 -2.38 -13.92 -24.40
C LEU A 6 -1.26 -14.72 -25.09
N ARG A 7 -0.96 -15.92 -24.61
CA ARG A 7 0.16 -16.73 -25.12
C ARG A 7 -0.03 -17.22 -26.55
N ASN A 8 -1.26 -17.28 -27.03
CA ASN A 8 -1.60 -17.92 -28.30
C ASN A 8 -2.19 -16.96 -29.33
N ILE A 9 -2.19 -15.66 -29.07
CA ILE A 9 -2.71 -14.66 -30.02
C ILE A 9 -1.62 -14.26 -31.04
N SER A 10 -2.01 -14.21 -32.30
CA SER A 10 -1.14 -13.79 -33.41
C SER A 10 -1.62 -12.49 -34.09
N SER A 11 -2.71 -11.91 -33.63
CA SER A 11 -3.29 -10.66 -34.13
C SER A 11 -4.03 -9.91 -33.02
N PRO A 12 -4.31 -8.61 -33.15
CA PRO A 12 -5.13 -7.88 -32.17
C PRO A 12 -6.44 -8.60 -31.87
N THR A 13 -6.69 -8.85 -30.58
CA THR A 13 -7.86 -9.65 -30.12
C THR A 13 -8.54 -8.91 -28.97
N THR A 14 -9.86 -8.90 -28.98
CA THR A 14 -10.68 -8.40 -27.88
C THR A 14 -11.08 -9.58 -26.97
N PHE A 15 -10.75 -9.49 -25.70
CA PHE A 15 -11.11 -10.49 -24.70
C PHE A 15 -12.42 -10.12 -24.01
N SER A 16 -13.25 -11.13 -23.75
CA SER A 16 -14.41 -10.97 -22.88
C SER A 16 -13.99 -11.03 -21.41
N ASN A 17 -14.70 -10.31 -20.55
CA ASN A 17 -14.49 -10.39 -19.10
C ASN A 17 -14.71 -11.82 -18.61
N THR A 18 -13.77 -12.34 -17.80
CA THR A 18 -13.98 -13.61 -17.09
C THR A 18 -14.94 -13.40 -15.93
N ALA A 19 -14.81 -12.26 -15.24
CA ALA A 19 -15.70 -11.81 -14.18
C ALA A 19 -15.69 -10.28 -14.10
N TYR A 20 -16.71 -9.73 -13.45
CA TYR A 20 -16.80 -8.31 -13.12
C TYR A 20 -17.34 -8.15 -11.70
N TYR A 21 -16.62 -7.36 -10.90
CA TYR A 21 -17.03 -6.98 -9.56
C TYR A 21 -17.53 -5.54 -9.56
N SER A 22 -18.75 -5.30 -9.08
CA SER A 22 -19.41 -3.99 -9.11
C SER A 22 -19.61 -3.37 -7.72
N GLY A 23 -18.88 -3.83 -6.70
CA GLY A 23 -19.07 -3.40 -5.30
C GLY A 23 -18.57 -1.98 -5.00
N PHE A 24 -17.81 -1.37 -5.93
CA PHE A 24 -17.40 0.05 -5.85
C PHE A 24 -17.34 0.65 -7.25
N GLY A 25 -17.50 1.97 -7.36
CA GLY A 25 -17.52 2.67 -8.65
C GLY A 25 -16.18 3.26 -9.06
N ASN A 26 -15.33 3.56 -8.08
CA ASN A 26 -13.97 4.09 -8.28
C ASN A 26 -13.05 3.57 -7.18
N ALA A 27 -11.78 3.50 -7.47
CA ALA A 27 -10.73 3.22 -6.50
C ALA A 27 -9.51 4.07 -6.86
N HIS A 28 -8.72 4.47 -5.88
CA HIS A 28 -7.43 5.11 -6.15
C HIS A 28 -6.41 4.07 -6.58
N ASN A 29 -6.25 3.01 -5.78
CA ASN A 29 -5.34 1.91 -6.07
C ASN A 29 -5.94 0.56 -5.66
N ILE A 30 -5.26 -0.52 -6.04
CA ILE A 30 -5.59 -1.89 -5.67
C ILE A 30 -4.30 -2.67 -5.40
N PHE A 31 -4.27 -3.37 -4.28
CA PHE A 31 -3.24 -4.36 -3.96
C PHE A 31 -3.86 -5.76 -3.96
N ILE A 32 -3.12 -6.74 -4.45
CA ILE A 32 -3.54 -8.15 -4.44
C ILE A 32 -2.53 -8.95 -3.63
N ASN A 33 -2.99 -9.61 -2.56
CA ASN A 33 -2.21 -10.61 -1.86
C ASN A 33 -2.54 -11.98 -2.47
N GLU A 34 -1.62 -12.48 -3.30
CA GLU A 34 -1.81 -13.74 -4.02
C GLU A 34 -1.79 -14.94 -3.05
N ASP A 35 -1.06 -14.85 -1.93
CA ASP A 35 -0.94 -15.94 -0.96
C ASP A 35 -2.25 -16.20 -0.23
N THR A 36 -3.05 -15.16 -0.01
CA THR A 36 -4.31 -15.24 0.73
C THR A 36 -5.55 -15.18 -0.16
N GLY A 37 -5.39 -14.78 -1.42
CA GLY A 37 -6.47 -14.68 -2.39
C GLY A 37 -7.42 -13.51 -2.14
N PHE A 38 -6.90 -12.38 -1.60
CA PHE A 38 -7.68 -11.16 -1.40
C PHE A 38 -7.12 -9.98 -2.18
N ALA A 39 -8.04 -9.15 -2.68
CA ALA A 39 -7.73 -7.84 -3.26
C ALA A 39 -8.21 -6.73 -2.32
N TYR A 40 -7.38 -5.71 -2.15
CA TYR A 40 -7.58 -4.55 -1.29
C TYR A 40 -7.69 -3.31 -2.17
N ALA A 41 -8.91 -2.87 -2.47
CA ALA A 41 -9.13 -1.62 -3.17
C ALA A 41 -9.18 -0.47 -2.17
N VAL A 42 -8.36 0.56 -2.38
CA VAL A 42 -8.22 1.73 -1.51
C VAL A 42 -8.68 3.00 -2.21
N GLY A 43 -8.99 4.03 -1.44
CA GLY A 43 -9.51 5.28 -1.98
C GLY A 43 -10.80 5.11 -2.77
N THR A 44 -11.63 4.13 -2.39
CA THR A 44 -12.90 3.87 -3.06
C THR A 44 -13.99 4.82 -2.55
N SER A 45 -15.10 4.89 -3.28
CA SER A 45 -16.33 5.57 -2.81
C SER A 45 -17.04 4.84 -1.67
N THR A 46 -16.54 3.67 -1.29
CA THR A 46 -17.06 2.83 -0.21
C THR A 46 -16.04 2.76 0.95
N CYS A 47 -16.39 2.16 2.06
CA CYS A 47 -15.50 1.89 3.19
C CYS A 47 -14.85 3.16 3.79
N GLY A 48 -15.45 4.34 3.64
CA GLY A 48 -14.85 5.62 4.06
C GLY A 48 -13.57 5.99 3.29
N GLY A 49 -13.31 5.35 2.14
CA GLY A 49 -12.05 5.47 1.40
C GLY A 49 -10.93 4.58 1.93
N GLY A 50 -11.16 3.83 3.02
CA GLY A 50 -10.25 2.79 3.51
C GLY A 50 -10.25 1.54 2.62
N LEU A 51 -10.00 0.39 3.21
CA LEU A 51 -9.86 -0.87 2.47
C LEU A 51 -11.23 -1.48 2.15
N HIS A 52 -11.56 -1.57 0.87
CA HIS A 52 -12.64 -2.42 0.36
C HIS A 52 -12.02 -3.77 -0.02
N ILE A 53 -12.28 -4.78 0.81
CA ILE A 53 -11.65 -6.10 0.68
C ILE A 53 -12.54 -7.01 -0.15
N VAL A 54 -11.96 -7.61 -1.19
CA VAL A 54 -12.64 -8.51 -2.13
C VAL A 54 -11.98 -9.88 -2.05
N ASP A 55 -12.76 -10.91 -1.80
CA ASP A 55 -12.32 -12.30 -1.95
C ASP A 55 -12.23 -12.64 -3.43
N ILE A 56 -11.03 -13.00 -3.87
CA ILE A 56 -10.70 -13.42 -5.24
C ILE A 56 -10.06 -14.81 -5.25
N SER A 57 -10.21 -15.61 -4.19
CA SER A 57 -9.76 -17.01 -4.14
C SER A 57 -10.33 -17.84 -5.28
N THR A 58 -11.50 -17.45 -5.77
CA THR A 58 -12.09 -17.91 -7.03
C THR A 58 -12.25 -16.72 -7.97
N PRO A 59 -11.26 -16.37 -8.81
CA PRO A 59 -11.24 -15.12 -9.58
C PRO A 59 -12.42 -14.92 -10.54
N SER A 60 -13.11 -16.00 -10.90
CA SER A 60 -14.33 -15.95 -11.72
C SER A 60 -15.59 -15.58 -10.93
N ILE A 61 -15.53 -15.54 -9.59
CA ILE A 61 -16.67 -15.25 -8.71
C ILE A 61 -16.19 -14.34 -7.57
N PRO A 62 -15.69 -13.12 -7.87
CA PRO A 62 -15.23 -12.21 -6.83
C PRO A 62 -16.38 -11.75 -5.93
N SER A 63 -16.15 -11.66 -4.64
CA SER A 63 -17.19 -11.24 -3.70
C SER A 63 -16.64 -10.29 -2.63
N LYS A 64 -17.49 -9.36 -2.14
CA LYS A 64 -17.12 -8.49 -1.02
C LYS A 64 -16.86 -9.34 0.23
N SER A 65 -15.72 -9.10 0.87
CA SER A 65 -15.37 -9.71 2.15
C SER A 65 -15.64 -8.74 3.30
N ALA A 66 -14.99 -7.56 3.32
CA ALA A 66 -15.12 -6.60 4.40
C ALA A 66 -14.81 -5.17 3.95
N CYS A 67 -15.18 -4.19 4.78
CA CYS A 67 -14.65 -2.84 4.80
C CYS A 67 -13.81 -2.64 6.06
N VAL A 68 -12.61 -2.06 5.93
CA VAL A 68 -11.76 -1.72 7.08
C VAL A 68 -11.21 -0.30 6.92
N SER A 69 -11.34 0.50 7.97
CA SER A 69 -10.79 1.86 8.05
C SER A 69 -10.49 2.22 9.49
N ASP A 70 -9.59 3.19 9.69
CA ASP A 70 -9.29 3.73 11.01
C ASP A 70 -9.57 5.26 11.02
N PRO A 71 -10.50 5.76 11.82
CA PRO A 71 -10.85 7.18 11.89
C PRO A 71 -9.70 8.06 12.44
N ASN A 72 -8.61 7.49 12.93
CA ASN A 72 -7.40 8.23 13.31
C ASN A 72 -6.45 8.44 12.13
N THR A 73 -6.81 7.99 10.93
CA THR A 73 -6.01 8.09 9.70
C THR A 73 -6.73 8.91 8.62
N GLY A 74 -5.99 9.28 7.57
CA GLY A 74 -6.50 10.12 6.50
C GLY A 74 -6.73 11.57 6.93
N ARG A 75 -6.77 12.48 5.97
CA ARG A 75 -7.01 13.89 6.25
C ARG A 75 -8.37 14.09 6.92
N ASN A 76 -8.38 14.84 8.02
CA ASN A 76 -9.57 15.11 8.83
C ASN A 76 -10.24 13.87 9.44
N GLY A 77 -9.49 12.78 9.64
CA GLY A 77 -10.01 11.58 10.27
C GLY A 77 -11.03 10.82 9.41
N THR A 78 -10.83 10.81 8.11
CA THR A 78 -11.74 10.14 7.17
C THR A 78 -11.55 8.62 7.13
N GLY A 79 -10.42 8.10 7.62
CA GLY A 79 -10.05 6.70 7.47
C GLY A 79 -9.58 6.33 6.05
N TYR A 80 -9.31 7.35 5.23
CA TYR A 80 -8.87 7.17 3.85
C TYR A 80 -7.48 6.51 3.79
N SER A 81 -7.34 5.50 2.94
CA SER A 81 -6.07 4.90 2.56
C SER A 81 -5.79 5.23 1.11
N HIS A 82 -4.63 5.84 0.86
CA HIS A 82 -4.20 6.20 -0.50
C HIS A 82 -3.61 5.00 -1.20
N ASP A 83 -2.72 4.28 -0.49
CA ASP A 83 -2.09 3.05 -0.98
C ASP A 83 -1.94 2.03 0.15
N VAL A 84 -1.73 0.77 -0.18
CA VAL A 84 -1.56 -0.31 0.79
C VAL A 84 -0.75 -1.46 0.21
N GLN A 85 0.10 -2.06 1.05
CA GLN A 85 0.70 -3.38 0.81
C GLN A 85 0.25 -4.34 1.92
N CYS A 86 -0.30 -5.51 1.57
CA CYS A 86 -0.73 -6.53 2.52
C CYS A 86 0.06 -7.82 2.30
N VAL A 87 0.69 -8.34 3.33
CA VAL A 87 1.58 -9.50 3.25
C VAL A 87 1.21 -10.56 4.29
N VAL A 88 1.54 -11.81 4.04
CA VAL A 88 1.68 -12.79 5.12
C VAL A 88 3.00 -12.46 5.82
N TYR A 89 2.90 -11.91 7.02
CA TYR A 89 4.06 -11.35 7.72
C TYR A 89 5.03 -12.44 8.16
N ASP A 90 6.30 -12.24 7.84
CA ASP A 90 7.42 -13.13 8.19
C ASP A 90 8.61 -12.34 8.75
N GLY A 91 8.33 -11.19 9.34
CA GLY A 91 9.34 -10.28 9.90
C GLY A 91 9.64 -10.55 11.38
N PRO A 92 10.42 -9.65 12.01
CA PRO A 92 10.96 -9.86 13.36
C PRO A 92 9.94 -9.81 14.50
N ASP A 93 8.78 -9.15 14.32
CA ASP A 93 7.74 -9.12 15.36
C ASP A 93 7.01 -10.46 15.44
N SER A 94 7.50 -11.31 16.34
CA SER A 94 7.04 -12.69 16.49
C SER A 94 5.55 -12.85 16.86
N ALA A 95 4.91 -11.79 17.38
CA ALA A 95 3.48 -11.79 17.71
C ALA A 95 2.59 -11.85 16.46
N TYR A 96 3.16 -11.49 15.30
CA TYR A 96 2.43 -11.36 14.05
C TYR A 96 2.89 -12.30 12.92
N VAL A 97 3.93 -13.10 13.14
CA VAL A 97 4.41 -14.08 12.15
C VAL A 97 3.27 -15.00 11.70
N GLY A 98 3.11 -15.16 10.40
CA GLY A 98 2.06 -15.95 9.76
C GLY A 98 0.69 -15.27 9.67
N LYS A 99 0.55 -14.06 10.21
CA LYS A 99 -0.67 -13.24 10.08
C LYS A 99 -0.64 -12.41 8.81
N GLU A 100 -1.81 -12.04 8.32
CA GLU A 100 -1.90 -11.07 7.24
C GLU A 100 -1.90 -9.65 7.79
N ILE A 101 -0.81 -8.93 7.52
CA ILE A 101 -0.59 -7.56 7.98
C ILE A 101 -0.60 -6.64 6.78
N CYS A 102 -1.33 -5.53 6.89
CA CYS A 102 -1.37 -4.48 5.89
C CYS A 102 -0.63 -3.24 6.37
N PHE A 103 0.16 -2.66 5.47
CA PHE A 103 0.90 -1.42 5.64
C PHE A 103 0.29 -0.38 4.71
N GLY A 104 -0.42 0.57 5.27
CA GLY A 104 -1.14 1.62 4.54
C GLY A 104 -0.39 2.95 4.57
N SER A 105 -0.46 3.66 3.44
CA SER A 105 -0.08 5.06 3.31
C SER A 105 -1.35 5.87 3.27
N ASN A 106 -1.66 6.55 4.40
CA ASN A 106 -2.99 7.10 4.65
C ASN A 106 -3.01 8.64 4.64
N GLU A 107 -2.30 9.26 3.68
CA GLU A 107 -2.14 10.71 3.53
C GLU A 107 -1.41 11.39 4.71
N THR A 108 -1.73 11.03 5.95
CA THR A 108 -1.25 11.70 7.18
C THR A 108 -0.30 10.86 8.01
N ASN A 109 -0.23 9.56 7.74
CA ASN A 109 0.57 8.63 8.53
C ASN A 109 0.78 7.30 7.80
N VAL A 110 1.74 6.51 8.29
CA VAL A 110 1.84 5.08 8.03
C VAL A 110 0.89 4.36 8.96
N TRP A 111 0.09 3.48 8.43
CA TRP A 111 -0.88 2.67 9.18
C TRP A 111 -0.54 1.18 9.06
N ILE A 112 -0.50 0.48 10.19
CA ILE A 112 -0.25 -0.96 10.25
C ILE A 112 -1.45 -1.64 10.90
N ALA A 113 -2.01 -2.66 10.23
CA ALA A 113 -3.22 -3.34 10.70
C ALA A 113 -3.16 -4.86 10.53
N ASP A 114 -3.72 -5.59 11.51
CA ASP A 114 -3.92 -7.05 11.45
C ASP A 114 -5.22 -7.37 10.71
N LEU A 115 -5.10 -7.85 9.49
CA LEU A 115 -6.21 -8.26 8.65
C LEU A 115 -6.35 -9.78 8.49
N SER A 116 -5.79 -10.55 9.41
CA SER A 116 -5.95 -12.02 9.44
C SER A 116 -7.43 -12.44 9.46
N THR A 117 -8.28 -11.63 10.09
CA THR A 117 -9.73 -11.79 10.04
C THR A 117 -10.35 -10.73 9.14
N LYS A 118 -10.97 -11.18 8.05
CA LYS A 118 -11.66 -10.31 7.09
C LYS A 118 -13.07 -9.95 7.61
N SER A 119 -13.15 -9.13 8.65
CA SER A 119 -14.40 -8.64 9.23
C SER A 119 -14.47 -7.12 9.12
N GLU A 120 -15.69 -6.60 9.05
CA GLU A 120 -15.94 -5.15 9.03
C GLU A 120 -15.33 -4.47 10.26
N ASP A 121 -14.62 -3.37 10.04
CA ASP A 121 -14.11 -2.49 11.08
C ASP A 121 -14.01 -1.04 10.55
N SER A 122 -14.62 -0.13 11.27
CA SER A 122 -14.53 1.32 11.02
C SER A 122 -14.13 2.09 12.28
N THR A 123 -13.60 1.38 13.27
CA THR A 123 -13.25 1.93 14.58
C THR A 123 -11.77 2.03 14.83
N GLY A 124 -10.95 1.40 13.97
CA GLY A 124 -9.52 1.26 14.16
C GLY A 124 -9.13 0.11 15.09
N ALA A 125 -10.06 -0.79 15.44
CA ALA A 125 -9.77 -1.93 16.32
C ALA A 125 -8.75 -2.93 15.73
N LYS A 126 -8.57 -2.92 14.40
CA LYS A 126 -7.56 -3.74 13.70
C LYS A 126 -6.19 -3.08 13.63
N THR A 127 -6.08 -1.82 13.99
CA THR A 127 -4.81 -1.09 13.98
C THR A 127 -3.85 -1.66 15.00
N ILE A 128 -2.63 -1.98 14.56
CA ILE A 128 -1.51 -2.38 15.39
C ILE A 128 -0.68 -1.16 15.75
N GLY A 129 -0.32 -0.36 14.74
CA GLY A 129 0.52 0.81 14.90
C GLY A 129 0.20 1.94 13.92
N LEU A 130 0.53 3.16 14.37
CA LEU A 130 0.43 4.39 13.57
C LEU A 130 1.77 5.11 13.62
N GLY A 131 2.43 5.23 12.47
CA GLY A 131 3.66 6.00 12.32
C GLY A 131 3.35 7.43 11.88
N SER A 132 3.77 8.41 12.71
CA SER A 132 3.62 9.84 12.41
C SER A 132 4.97 10.50 12.20
N TYR A 133 5.03 11.49 11.31
CA TYR A 133 6.20 12.29 11.00
C TYR A 133 5.77 13.68 10.53
N ASP A 134 6.72 14.54 10.22
CA ASP A 134 6.43 15.83 9.57
C ASP A 134 6.09 15.57 8.08
N ASN A 135 4.82 15.27 7.84
CA ASN A 135 4.31 14.82 6.56
C ASN A 135 3.57 15.92 5.81
N TYR A 136 3.57 15.77 4.48
CA TYR A 136 2.75 16.57 3.55
C TYR A 136 1.72 15.71 2.85
N TYR A 137 2.12 14.49 2.43
CA TYR A 137 1.21 13.49 1.87
C TYR A 137 1.86 12.10 1.88
N THR A 138 1.60 11.31 2.91
CA THR A 138 2.05 9.92 2.97
C THR A 138 1.40 9.15 1.82
N HIS A 139 2.16 8.95 0.74
CA HIS A 139 1.63 8.57 -0.56
C HIS A 139 1.62 7.06 -0.77
N GLN A 140 2.81 6.43 -0.76
CA GLN A 140 2.97 5.02 -1.05
C GLN A 140 4.21 4.49 -0.34
N GLY A 141 4.21 3.22 0.01
CA GLY A 141 5.37 2.55 0.59
C GLY A 141 5.43 1.08 0.22
N TRP A 142 6.63 0.51 0.42
CA TRP A 142 6.89 -0.91 0.17
C TRP A 142 7.82 -1.49 1.22
N LEU A 143 7.53 -2.72 1.68
CA LEU A 143 8.36 -3.46 2.64
C LEU A 143 9.63 -4.01 1.98
N THR A 144 10.73 -4.04 2.76
CA THR A 144 11.87 -4.90 2.46
C THR A 144 11.46 -6.39 2.55
N GLU A 145 12.16 -7.27 1.84
CA GLU A 145 11.81 -8.70 1.81
C GLU A 145 11.92 -9.38 3.19
N ASP A 146 12.71 -8.81 4.10
CA ASP A 146 12.84 -9.30 5.48
C ASP A 146 11.81 -8.68 6.44
N HIS A 147 10.90 -7.85 5.92
CA HIS A 147 9.84 -7.11 6.64
C HIS A 147 10.33 -6.26 7.82
N LYS A 148 11.58 -5.79 7.80
CA LYS A 148 12.13 -4.90 8.86
C LYS A 148 11.91 -3.44 8.58
N TYR A 149 11.92 -3.07 7.30
CA TYR A 149 11.78 -1.68 6.90
C TYR A 149 10.62 -1.49 5.93
N PHE A 150 9.94 -0.36 6.07
CA PHE A 150 8.93 0.11 5.14
C PHE A 150 9.44 1.41 4.51
N ILE A 151 9.68 1.39 3.20
CA ILE A 151 10.21 2.54 2.46
C ILE A 151 9.05 3.36 1.94
N VAL A 152 8.97 4.64 2.31
CA VAL A 152 7.79 5.49 2.07
C VAL A 152 8.16 6.75 1.30
N ASN A 153 7.31 7.11 0.36
CA ASN A 153 7.36 8.37 -0.38
C ASN A 153 6.29 9.35 0.13
N ASP A 154 6.67 10.63 0.27
CA ASP A 154 5.77 11.75 0.60
C ASP A 154 5.66 12.66 -0.62
N GLU A 155 4.60 12.50 -1.40
CA GLU A 155 4.48 13.11 -2.74
C GLU A 155 4.45 14.64 -2.75
N LEU A 156 4.11 15.29 -1.64
CA LEU A 156 3.86 16.73 -1.65
C LEU A 156 4.90 17.55 -0.87
N ASP A 157 5.91 16.95 -0.27
CA ASP A 157 6.87 17.68 0.54
C ASP A 157 7.81 18.57 -0.31
N GLU A 158 8.27 18.14 -1.48
CA GLU A 158 9.01 18.99 -2.41
C GLU A 158 8.10 20.07 -3.01
N ASN A 159 6.85 19.71 -3.34
CA ASN A 159 5.90 20.65 -3.92
C ASN A 159 5.49 21.76 -2.94
N SER A 160 5.53 21.47 -1.64
CA SER A 160 5.27 22.45 -0.58
C SER A 160 6.48 23.36 -0.28
N ASN A 161 7.63 23.11 -0.91
CA ASN A 161 8.94 23.71 -0.64
C ASN A 161 9.48 23.40 0.77
N ALA A 162 9.03 22.33 1.41
CA ALA A 162 9.58 21.87 2.68
C ALA A 162 10.96 21.24 2.49
N TYR A 163 11.13 20.57 1.38
CA TYR A 163 12.40 19.96 0.97
C TYR A 163 12.77 20.40 -0.45
N ASN A 164 14.06 20.66 -0.64
CA ASN A 164 14.57 21.11 -1.94
C ASN A 164 14.79 19.95 -2.92
N ASN A 165 14.90 18.73 -2.40
CA ASN A 165 15.18 17.54 -3.17
C ASN A 165 14.29 16.39 -2.67
N THR A 166 14.05 15.41 -3.55
CA THR A 166 13.33 14.17 -3.24
C THR A 166 13.72 13.60 -1.88
N ARG A 167 12.72 13.33 -1.05
CA ARG A 167 12.88 12.75 0.28
C ARG A 167 12.18 11.40 0.37
N THR A 168 12.94 10.33 0.56
CA THR A 168 12.40 9.00 0.82
C THR A 168 12.63 8.61 2.29
N LEU A 169 11.59 8.19 2.97
CA LEU A 169 11.63 7.83 4.41
C LEU A 169 11.82 6.32 4.55
N ILE A 170 12.77 5.93 5.39
CA ILE A 170 13.01 4.55 5.75
C ILE A 170 12.47 4.33 7.17
N TRP A 171 11.35 3.62 7.27
CA TRP A 171 10.72 3.31 8.54
C TRP A 171 11.22 1.98 9.07
N ASN A 172 11.67 1.96 10.32
CA ASN A 172 11.86 0.74 11.08
C ASN A 172 10.48 0.25 11.55
N VAL A 173 10.14 -0.98 11.15
CA VAL A 173 8.89 -1.65 11.49
C VAL A 173 9.12 -3.01 12.15
N GLU A 174 10.30 -3.19 12.79
CA GLU A 174 10.62 -4.41 13.55
C GLU A 174 9.68 -4.61 14.74
N ASP A 175 9.15 -3.52 15.32
CA ASP A 175 8.02 -3.50 16.24
C ASP A 175 6.82 -2.87 15.52
N LEU A 176 5.88 -3.69 15.10
CA LEU A 176 4.71 -3.23 14.34
C LEU A 176 3.82 -2.26 15.13
N SER A 177 3.87 -2.31 16.46
CA SER A 177 3.10 -1.41 17.33
C SER A 177 3.75 -0.03 17.49
N ASN A 178 5.01 0.12 17.11
CA ASN A 178 5.78 1.35 17.27
C ASN A 178 6.65 1.65 16.03
N PRO A 179 6.06 1.86 14.85
CA PRO A 179 6.80 2.20 13.64
C PRO A 179 7.46 3.58 13.80
N VAL A 180 8.76 3.68 13.49
CA VAL A 180 9.54 4.91 13.62
C VAL A 180 10.38 5.17 12.37
N VAL A 181 10.58 6.45 12.02
CA VAL A 181 11.52 6.82 10.96
C VAL A 181 12.94 6.54 11.45
N GLU A 182 13.60 5.56 10.86
CA GLU A 182 15.00 5.19 11.15
C GLU A 182 15.95 6.20 10.52
N THR A 183 15.74 6.47 9.25
CA THR A 183 16.56 7.40 8.46
C THR A 183 15.81 7.92 7.24
N THR A 184 16.45 8.85 6.54
CA THR A 184 15.91 9.48 5.35
C THR A 184 16.96 9.52 4.26
N TYR A 185 16.60 9.09 3.07
CA TYR A 185 17.40 9.31 1.86
C TYR A 185 16.97 10.64 1.20
N LEU A 186 17.94 11.51 0.94
CA LEU A 186 17.73 12.72 0.14
C LEU A 186 18.33 12.51 -1.26
N GLY A 187 17.46 12.54 -2.25
CA GLY A 187 17.85 12.40 -3.65
C GLY A 187 18.63 13.61 -4.16
N PRO A 188 19.35 13.48 -5.28
CA PRO A 188 20.14 14.57 -5.85
C PRO A 188 19.33 15.58 -6.68
N THR A 189 18.04 15.35 -6.90
CA THR A 189 17.18 16.13 -7.79
C THR A 189 15.98 16.71 -7.06
N PRO A 190 15.45 17.89 -7.45
CA PRO A 190 14.24 18.47 -6.87
C PRO A 190 12.97 17.89 -7.52
N SER A 191 12.96 16.61 -7.82
CA SER A 191 11.83 15.94 -8.43
C SER A 191 10.95 15.34 -7.34
N ILE A 192 9.64 15.50 -7.50
CA ILE A 192 8.65 14.85 -6.65
C ILE A 192 8.80 13.33 -6.79
N ASP A 193 8.86 12.61 -5.68
CA ASP A 193 8.76 11.16 -5.68
C ASP A 193 7.29 10.70 -5.78
N HIS A 194 7.09 9.42 -6.10
CA HIS A 194 5.74 8.91 -6.28
C HIS A 194 5.61 7.48 -5.75
N ASN A 195 5.93 6.48 -6.55
CA ASN A 195 5.83 5.09 -6.15
C ASN A 195 7.21 4.44 -6.02
N ASN A 196 7.32 3.48 -5.11
CA ASN A 196 8.48 2.60 -5.02
C ASN A 196 8.06 1.14 -4.91
N TYR A 197 8.95 0.25 -5.37
CA TYR A 197 8.83 -1.20 -5.25
C TYR A 197 10.18 -1.79 -4.90
N ILE A 198 10.21 -2.83 -4.07
CA ILE A 198 11.43 -3.51 -3.65
C ILE A 198 11.48 -4.89 -4.25
N ILE A 199 12.62 -5.25 -4.82
CA ILE A 199 12.93 -6.58 -5.33
C ILE A 199 14.36 -6.92 -4.91
N GLY A 200 14.52 -7.92 -4.07
CA GLY A 200 15.81 -8.28 -3.46
C GLY A 200 16.39 -7.12 -2.66
N ASP A 201 17.59 -6.72 -2.99
CA ASP A 201 18.33 -5.62 -2.37
C ASP A 201 18.20 -4.27 -3.09
N LYS A 202 17.16 -4.10 -3.90
CA LYS A 202 16.96 -2.89 -4.70
C LYS A 202 15.61 -2.26 -4.47
N VAL A 203 15.60 -0.93 -4.28
CA VAL A 203 14.40 -0.08 -4.36
C VAL A 203 14.33 0.55 -5.74
N TYR A 204 13.21 0.38 -6.41
CA TYR A 204 12.88 0.99 -7.70
C TYR A 204 11.87 2.09 -7.47
N MET A 205 12.25 3.34 -7.67
CA MET A 205 11.42 4.52 -7.37
C MET A 205 11.10 5.30 -8.64
N SER A 206 9.84 5.67 -8.81
CA SER A 206 9.41 6.59 -9.85
C SER A 206 9.43 8.03 -9.33
N HIS A 207 10.19 8.89 -10.00
CA HIS A 207 10.31 10.30 -9.66
C HIS A 207 9.87 11.13 -10.88
N TYR A 208 8.76 11.84 -10.78
CA TYR A 208 8.10 12.53 -11.88
C TYR A 208 9.02 13.00 -13.02
N THR A 209 9.78 14.05 -12.79
CA THR A 209 10.61 14.67 -13.85
C THR A 209 12.01 14.08 -13.96
N SER A 210 12.47 13.33 -12.98
CA SER A 210 13.79 12.67 -13.02
C SER A 210 13.76 11.20 -13.39
N GLY A 211 12.55 10.64 -13.62
CA GLY A 211 12.35 9.29 -14.11
C GLY A 211 12.59 8.19 -13.07
N LEU A 212 13.10 7.05 -13.49
CA LEU A 212 13.37 5.91 -12.62
C LEU A 212 14.68 6.10 -11.85
N ARG A 213 14.61 5.87 -10.55
CA ARG A 213 15.77 5.78 -9.66
C ARG A 213 15.83 4.38 -9.02
N VAL A 214 17.02 3.83 -8.96
CA VAL A 214 17.26 2.53 -8.29
C VAL A 214 18.34 2.74 -7.23
N LEU A 215 18.07 2.27 -6.01
CA LEU A 215 19.01 2.31 -4.89
C LEU A 215 19.29 0.90 -4.39
N ASP A 216 20.51 0.69 -3.90
CA ASP A 216 20.87 -0.47 -3.06
C ASP A 216 20.38 -0.22 -1.62
N ILE A 217 19.80 -1.25 -0.99
CA ILE A 217 19.32 -1.23 0.41
C ILE A 217 19.88 -2.39 1.21
#